data_30121608d171f39c6237d8bdc555f1f2
#
_entry.id   30121608d171f39c6237d8bdc555f1f2
#
_cell.length_a   1.000
_cell.length_b   1.000
_cell.length_c   1.000
_cell.angle_alpha   90.00
_cell.angle_beta   90.00
_cell.angle_gamma   90.00
#
_symmetry.space_group_name_H-M   'P 1'
#
loop_
_entity.id
_entity.type
_entity.pdbx_description
1 polymer ?
#
loop_
_entity_poly.entity_id
_entity_poly.type
_entity_poly.pdbx_seq_one_letter_code
_entity_poly.pdbx_strand_id
1 'polypeptide(L)'
;MATNKLSKEQQLFHSLVKYDTPYLVSTTVNNKKALEELTQDTEKTNSILRSVFFRNKNTSSSNEETEDFSLKDALNKILPPKKIIMNGQLWVQYVSCTPVTKMEVVTLKNGLEKRLKTLNAKETGICPIREELYEECFDELIRQVTINCLERGILMMLIKQESMMTMKAYQELYQSSIAYGIRNGLIAE
;
A
#
# COMPACT_ATOMS: atom_id res chain seq x y z
N MET A 1 -14.56 -32.04 -2.33
CA MET A 1 -13.34 -31.21 -2.46
C MET A 1 -13.33 -30.23 -1.31
N ALA A 2 -12.45 -30.45 -0.33
CA ALA A 2 -12.37 -29.61 0.87
C ALA A 2 -11.73 -28.26 0.50
N THR A 3 -12.54 -27.21 0.47
CA THR A 3 -12.04 -25.83 0.40
C THR A 3 -11.37 -25.52 1.72
N ASN A 4 -10.05 -25.55 1.72
CA ASN A 4 -9.22 -25.18 2.86
C ASN A 4 -9.45 -23.66 3.11
N LYS A 5 -10.46 -23.32 3.93
CA LYS A 5 -10.64 -21.96 4.44
C LYS A 5 -9.46 -21.72 5.38
N LEU A 6 -8.49 -20.92 4.94
CA LEU A 6 -7.47 -20.38 5.81
C LEU A 6 -8.14 -19.77 7.04
N SER A 7 -7.55 -19.98 8.22
CA SER A 7 -8.05 -19.33 9.43
C SER A 7 -8.01 -17.80 9.23
N LYS A 8 -8.89 -17.05 9.91
CA LYS A 8 -8.90 -15.58 9.82
C LYS A 8 -7.53 -14.97 10.12
N GLU A 9 -6.76 -15.60 10.97
CA GLU A 9 -5.40 -15.20 11.33
C GLU A 9 -4.41 -15.39 10.17
N GLN A 10 -4.51 -16.49 9.43
CA GLN A 10 -3.68 -16.72 8.25
C GLN A 10 -4.02 -15.77 7.10
N GLN A 11 -5.29 -15.32 7.00
CA GLN A 11 -5.70 -14.33 6.00
C GLN A 11 -5.10 -12.95 6.25
N LEU A 12 -4.90 -12.55 7.51
CA LEU A 12 -4.27 -11.27 7.88
C LEU A 12 -2.81 -11.16 7.41
N PHE A 13 -2.09 -12.29 7.38
CA PHE A 13 -0.70 -12.33 6.90
C PHE A 13 -0.59 -12.57 5.38
N HIS A 14 -1.70 -12.90 4.74
CA HIS A 14 -1.69 -13.20 3.32
C HIS A 14 -1.79 -11.92 2.50
N SER A 15 -0.69 -11.46 1.94
CA SER A 15 -0.61 -10.31 1.03
C SER A 15 0.08 -10.70 -0.27
N LEU A 16 -0.13 -9.93 -1.34
CA LEU A 16 0.62 -10.05 -2.59
C LEU A 16 2.02 -9.46 -2.45
N VAL A 17 2.19 -8.53 -1.51
CA VAL A 17 3.49 -7.94 -1.19
C VAL A 17 4.34 -8.96 -0.41
N LYS A 18 5.61 -9.06 -0.77
CA LYS A 18 6.57 -9.90 -0.06
C LYS A 18 7.06 -9.19 1.20
N TYR A 19 6.58 -9.67 2.34
CA TYR A 19 7.01 -9.21 3.67
C TYR A 19 8.03 -10.15 4.28
N ASP A 20 8.85 -9.62 5.19
CA ASP A 20 9.69 -10.42 6.08
C ASP A 20 8.85 -11.05 7.21
N THR A 21 9.44 -11.93 8.01
CA THR A 21 8.75 -12.56 9.15
C THR A 21 8.25 -11.50 10.14
N PRO A 22 6.98 -11.60 10.60
CA PRO A 22 6.44 -10.66 11.58
C PRO A 22 7.16 -10.81 12.91
N TYR A 23 7.37 -9.70 13.62
CA TYR A 23 7.91 -9.71 14.95
C TYR A 23 6.99 -8.98 15.94
N LEU A 24 7.02 -9.45 17.19
CA LEU A 24 6.21 -8.91 18.27
C LEU A 24 6.84 -7.63 18.80
N VAL A 25 6.09 -6.54 18.82
CA VAL A 25 6.54 -5.24 19.34
C VAL A 25 6.03 -5.00 20.75
N SER A 26 4.76 -5.33 21.03
CA SER A 26 4.15 -5.11 22.34
C SER A 26 3.16 -6.20 22.67
N THR A 27 3.16 -6.63 23.93
CA THR A 27 2.21 -7.62 24.46
C THR A 27 0.92 -7.01 24.98
N THR A 28 0.89 -5.69 25.22
CA THR A 28 -0.27 -4.95 25.72
C THR A 28 -0.48 -3.70 24.88
N VAL A 29 -1.56 -3.69 24.09
CA VAL A 29 -1.92 -2.53 23.26
C VAL A 29 -3.18 -1.89 23.83
N ASN A 30 -3.05 -0.66 24.32
CA ASN A 30 -4.20 0.21 24.55
C ASN A 30 -4.71 0.66 23.16
N ASN A 31 -5.83 0.08 22.71
CA ASN A 31 -6.39 0.21 21.36
C ASN A 31 -6.53 1.65 20.82
N LYS A 32 -6.63 2.67 21.69
CA LYS A 32 -6.75 4.06 21.26
C LYS A 32 -5.44 4.67 20.74
N LYS A 33 -4.31 4.46 21.43
CA LYS A 33 -3.02 5.04 20.99
C LYS A 33 -2.48 4.40 19.72
N ALA A 34 -2.68 3.09 19.54
CA ALA A 34 -2.24 2.39 18.34
C ALA A 34 -3.01 2.84 17.09
N LEU A 35 -4.28 3.25 17.23
CA LEU A 35 -5.09 3.76 16.11
C LEU A 35 -4.67 5.18 15.71
N GLU A 36 -4.31 6.03 16.67
CA GLU A 36 -3.85 7.41 16.41
C GLU A 36 -2.47 7.44 15.74
N GLU A 37 -1.57 6.50 16.08
CA GLU A 37 -0.27 6.38 15.41
C GLU A 37 -0.40 5.87 13.96
N LEU A 38 -1.44 5.09 13.64
CA LEU A 38 -1.69 4.60 12.28
C LEU A 38 -2.12 5.71 11.30
N THR A 39 -2.76 6.78 11.80
CA THR A 39 -3.27 7.88 10.96
C THR A 39 -2.22 8.95 10.66
N GLN A 40 -1.15 9.05 11.44
CA GLN A 40 -0.10 10.08 11.25
C GLN A 40 0.94 9.72 10.18
N ASP A 41 1.00 8.48 9.72
CA ASP A 41 2.04 8.03 8.79
C ASP A 41 1.84 8.51 7.34
N THR A 42 0.61 8.87 6.94
CA THR A 42 0.29 9.36 5.59
C THR A 42 0.77 10.80 5.32
N GLU A 43 0.79 11.67 6.33
CA GLU A 43 1.28 13.04 6.16
C GLU A 43 2.81 13.12 6.08
N LYS A 44 3.51 12.22 6.77
CA LYS A 44 4.97 12.14 6.75
C LYS A 44 5.53 11.73 5.38
N THR A 45 4.80 10.88 4.62
CA THR A 45 5.23 10.46 3.28
C THR A 45 5.34 11.64 2.31
N ASN A 46 4.38 12.58 2.36
CA ASN A 46 4.39 13.76 1.48
C ASN A 46 5.51 14.75 1.80
N SER A 47 5.93 14.87 3.06
CA SER A 47 7.05 15.74 3.44
C SER A 47 8.40 15.18 2.99
N ILE A 48 8.54 13.85 3.00
CA ILE A 48 9.77 13.15 2.59
C ILE A 48 9.95 13.21 1.06
N LEU A 49 8.86 13.09 0.31
CA LEU A 49 8.89 13.27 -1.15
C LEU A 49 9.41 14.67 -1.52
N ARG A 50 8.95 15.71 -0.83
CA ARG A 50 9.45 17.06 -1.02
C ARG A 50 10.95 17.15 -0.73
N SER A 51 11.44 16.55 0.35
CA SER A 51 12.86 16.62 0.71
C SER A 51 13.78 15.86 -0.26
N VAL A 52 13.33 14.76 -0.85
CA VAL A 52 14.10 13.98 -1.83
C VAL A 52 14.10 14.64 -3.21
N PHE A 53 12.96 15.18 -3.66
CA PHE A 53 12.86 15.81 -4.99
C PHE A 53 13.35 17.25 -5.04
N PHE A 54 13.23 18.00 -3.94
CA PHE A 54 13.63 19.41 -3.88
C PHE A 54 14.98 19.64 -3.17
N ARG A 55 15.81 18.60 -3.03
CA ARG A 55 17.20 18.76 -2.61
C ARG A 55 17.93 19.52 -3.71
N ASN A 56 17.84 20.85 -3.61
CA ASN A 56 18.43 21.80 -4.53
C ASN A 56 19.94 21.58 -4.57
N LYS A 57 20.51 21.39 -5.75
CA LYS A 57 21.95 21.16 -6.00
C LYS A 57 22.84 22.35 -5.64
N ASN A 58 22.36 23.37 -4.97
CA ASN A 58 23.08 24.61 -4.65
C ASN A 58 23.25 24.80 -3.15
N THR A 59 24.05 23.95 -2.51
CA THR A 59 24.81 24.34 -1.31
C THR A 59 26.09 23.51 -1.26
N SER A 60 27.12 24.04 -1.86
CA SER A 60 28.50 23.75 -1.51
C SER A 60 28.75 24.25 -0.08
N SER A 61 29.38 23.41 0.72
CA SER A 61 29.94 23.67 2.05
C SER A 61 28.97 23.67 3.23
N SER A 62 28.92 22.52 3.88
CA SER A 62 29.19 22.34 5.32
C SER A 62 29.05 20.86 5.67
N ASN A 63 29.94 20.36 6.50
CA ASN A 63 30.04 19.00 7.01
C ASN A 63 28.72 18.56 7.67
N GLU A 64 27.81 17.98 6.91
CA GLU A 64 26.71 17.22 7.42
C GLU A 64 27.02 15.77 7.15
N GLU A 65 27.10 15.01 8.23
CA GLU A 65 27.17 13.56 8.24
C GLU A 65 26.19 13.03 7.21
N THR A 66 26.69 12.48 6.11
CA THR A 66 25.91 11.71 5.16
C THR A 66 25.48 10.47 5.91
N GLU A 67 24.32 10.54 6.59
CA GLU A 67 23.66 9.33 7.07
C GLU A 67 23.56 8.41 5.85
N ASP A 68 24.24 7.29 5.95
CA ASP A 68 24.25 6.23 4.94
C ASP A 68 22.81 5.70 4.89
N PHE A 69 21.99 6.30 4.00
CA PHE A 69 20.56 6.08 3.90
C PHE A 69 20.35 4.65 3.43
N SER A 70 20.17 3.75 4.39
CA SER A 70 20.00 2.33 4.12
C SER A 70 18.81 2.09 3.17
N LEU A 71 18.98 1.19 2.20
CA LEU A 71 17.89 0.75 1.30
C LEU A 71 16.64 0.34 2.09
N LYS A 72 16.81 -0.26 3.28
CA LYS A 72 15.70 -0.61 4.18
C LYS A 72 14.94 0.62 4.66
N ASP A 73 15.63 1.68 5.04
CA ASP A 73 14.99 2.91 5.53
C ASP A 73 14.24 3.61 4.40
N ALA A 74 14.83 3.62 3.20
CA ALA A 74 14.15 4.12 2.01
C ALA A 74 12.87 3.34 1.71
N LEU A 75 12.97 2.00 1.72
CA LEU A 75 11.84 1.12 1.44
C LEU A 75 10.74 1.26 2.50
N ASN A 76 11.10 1.35 3.78
CA ASN A 76 10.15 1.56 4.88
C ASN A 76 9.45 2.93 4.82
N LYS A 77 10.08 3.93 4.22
CA LYS A 77 9.47 5.24 4.00
C LYS A 77 8.50 5.24 2.82
N ILE A 78 8.81 4.49 1.75
CA ILE A 78 7.96 4.37 0.56
C ILE A 78 6.77 3.45 0.83
N LEU A 79 7.04 2.28 1.44
CA LEU A 79 6.07 1.27 1.81
C LEU A 79 6.12 1.08 3.33
N PRO A 80 5.23 1.73 4.08
CA PRO A 80 5.23 1.65 5.53
C PRO A 80 4.99 0.22 6.03
N PRO A 81 5.59 -0.16 7.16
CA PRO A 81 5.46 -1.50 7.72
C PRO A 81 4.00 -1.79 8.09
N LYS A 82 3.55 -3.01 7.80
CA LYS A 82 2.21 -3.49 8.15
C LYS A 82 2.13 -3.78 9.64
N LYS A 83 1.23 -3.09 10.34
CA LYS A 83 0.94 -3.30 11.76
C LYS A 83 -0.30 -4.18 11.89
N ILE A 84 -0.20 -5.29 12.62
CA ILE A 84 -1.28 -6.26 12.80
C ILE A 84 -1.49 -6.47 14.29
N ILE A 85 -2.73 -6.34 14.75
CA ILE A 85 -3.10 -6.59 16.15
C ILE A 85 -3.78 -7.97 16.20
N MET A 86 -3.15 -8.91 16.94
CA MET A 86 -3.67 -10.24 17.17
C MET A 86 -3.66 -10.55 18.66
N ASN A 87 -4.79 -10.98 19.20
CA ASN A 87 -4.92 -11.35 20.62
C ASN A 87 -4.43 -10.27 21.60
N GLY A 88 -4.61 -8.97 21.27
CA GLY A 88 -4.10 -7.87 22.08
C GLY A 88 -2.60 -7.62 21.98
N GLN A 89 -1.92 -8.32 21.07
CA GLN A 89 -0.49 -8.16 20.78
C GLN A 89 -0.29 -7.41 19.48
N LEU A 90 0.69 -6.49 19.45
CA LEU A 90 1.06 -5.74 18.24
C LEU A 90 2.21 -6.45 17.52
N TRP A 91 1.92 -6.88 16.32
CA TRP A 91 2.89 -7.47 15.39
C TRP A 91 3.20 -6.47 14.27
N VAL A 92 4.46 -6.40 13.91
CA VAL A 92 4.92 -5.53 12.81
C VAL A 92 5.63 -6.39 11.77
N GLN A 93 5.29 -6.12 10.50
CA GLN A 93 5.89 -6.77 9.34
C GLN A 93 6.51 -5.72 8.43
N TYR A 94 7.81 -5.83 8.18
CA TYR A 94 8.52 -4.99 7.22
C TYR A 94 8.52 -5.62 5.82
N VAL A 95 8.61 -4.77 4.83
CA VAL A 95 8.69 -5.19 3.44
C VAL A 95 10.09 -5.76 3.17
N SER A 96 10.15 -6.91 2.49
CA SER A 96 11.41 -7.62 2.24
C SER A 96 12.30 -6.88 1.24
N CYS A 97 13.59 -6.75 1.58
CA CYS A 97 14.60 -6.16 0.71
C CYS A 97 15.27 -7.17 -0.25
N THR A 98 14.77 -8.42 -0.30
CA THR A 98 15.36 -9.44 -1.18
C THR A 98 15.16 -9.11 -2.65
N PRO A 99 16.22 -9.22 -3.48
CA PRO A 99 16.10 -9.02 -4.92
C PRO A 99 15.06 -9.96 -5.54
N VAL A 100 14.47 -9.53 -6.64
CA VAL A 100 13.37 -10.22 -7.31
C VAL A 100 13.84 -10.85 -8.59
N THR A 101 13.39 -12.08 -8.85
CA THR A 101 13.61 -12.82 -10.08
C THR A 101 12.44 -12.65 -11.06
N LYS A 102 12.67 -12.88 -12.36
CA LYS A 102 11.60 -12.88 -13.37
C LYS A 102 10.46 -13.84 -13.03
N MET A 103 10.79 -14.96 -12.38
CA MET A 103 9.77 -15.95 -11.97
C MET A 103 8.84 -15.41 -10.87
N GLU A 104 9.33 -14.56 -9.99
CA GLU A 104 8.48 -13.96 -8.94
C GLU A 104 7.44 -13.00 -9.53
N VAL A 105 7.76 -12.30 -10.62
CA VAL A 105 6.77 -11.46 -11.34
C VAL A 105 5.65 -12.33 -11.94
N VAL A 106 5.99 -13.48 -12.53
CA VAL A 106 4.98 -14.42 -13.03
C VAL A 106 4.14 -14.99 -11.89
N THR A 107 4.78 -15.30 -10.76
CA THR A 107 4.08 -15.77 -9.55
C THR A 107 3.13 -14.70 -9.00
N LEU A 108 3.53 -13.44 -9.00
CA LEU A 108 2.69 -12.30 -8.61
C LEU A 108 1.44 -12.21 -9.50
N LYS A 109 1.62 -12.28 -10.83
CA LYS A 109 0.51 -12.29 -11.80
C LYS A 109 -0.47 -13.43 -11.51
N ASN A 110 0.03 -14.65 -11.38
CA ASN A 110 -0.80 -15.82 -11.12
C ASN A 110 -1.50 -15.71 -9.74
N GLY A 111 -0.81 -15.15 -8.75
CA GLY A 111 -1.36 -14.88 -7.41
C GLY A 111 -2.52 -13.88 -7.45
N LEU A 112 -2.38 -12.79 -8.20
CA LEU A 112 -3.41 -11.79 -8.41
C LEU A 112 -4.64 -12.41 -9.10
N GLU A 113 -4.45 -13.12 -10.21
CA GLU A 113 -5.54 -13.78 -10.96
C GLU A 113 -6.29 -14.79 -10.08
N LYS A 114 -5.56 -15.59 -9.31
CA LYS A 114 -6.14 -16.56 -8.39
C LYS A 114 -7.00 -15.88 -7.32
N ARG A 115 -6.54 -14.77 -6.73
CA ARG A 115 -7.28 -14.03 -5.71
C ARG A 115 -8.51 -13.33 -6.27
N LEU A 116 -8.42 -12.71 -7.44
CA LEU A 116 -9.55 -12.10 -8.14
C LEU A 116 -10.68 -13.12 -8.34
N LYS A 117 -10.34 -14.34 -8.76
CA LYS A 117 -11.31 -15.44 -8.93
C LYS A 117 -11.85 -15.93 -7.59
N THR A 118 -10.99 -16.10 -6.58
CA THR A 118 -11.40 -16.62 -5.26
C THR A 118 -12.35 -15.68 -4.52
N LEU A 119 -12.13 -14.37 -4.65
CA LEU A 119 -12.93 -13.32 -4.01
C LEU A 119 -14.11 -12.87 -4.89
N ASN A 120 -14.30 -13.49 -6.07
CA ASN A 120 -15.35 -13.13 -7.02
C ASN A 120 -15.38 -11.63 -7.33
N ALA A 121 -14.21 -11.04 -7.55
CA ALA A 121 -14.09 -9.63 -7.92
C ALA A 121 -14.80 -9.36 -9.26
N LYS A 122 -15.58 -8.29 -9.32
CA LYS A 122 -16.31 -7.92 -10.56
C LYS A 122 -15.32 -7.49 -11.63
N GLU A 123 -15.54 -7.94 -12.87
CA GLU A 123 -14.69 -7.58 -14.02
C GLU A 123 -14.89 -6.13 -14.44
N THR A 124 -16.11 -5.61 -14.30
CA THR A 124 -16.49 -4.26 -14.74
C THR A 124 -17.12 -3.47 -13.59
N GLY A 125 -17.10 -2.14 -13.73
CA GLY A 125 -17.66 -1.21 -12.75
C GLY A 125 -16.77 -1.01 -11.51
N ILE A 126 -17.32 -0.35 -10.50
CA ILE A 126 -16.62 -0.07 -9.23
C ILE A 126 -16.65 -1.33 -8.37
N CYS A 127 -15.49 -1.85 -8.02
CA CYS A 127 -15.34 -3.02 -7.16
C CYS A 127 -14.22 -2.80 -6.14
N PRO A 128 -14.55 -2.60 -4.85
CA PRO A 128 -13.55 -2.36 -3.80
C PRO A 128 -12.54 -3.50 -3.66
N ILE A 129 -13.01 -4.76 -3.80
CA ILE A 129 -12.15 -5.95 -3.71
C ILE A 129 -11.08 -5.93 -4.80
N ARG A 130 -11.48 -5.57 -6.03
CA ARG A 130 -10.54 -5.48 -7.15
C ARG A 130 -9.55 -4.34 -6.93
N GLU A 131 -10.03 -3.19 -6.47
CA GLU A 131 -9.20 -2.02 -6.17
C GLU A 131 -8.11 -2.37 -5.14
N GLU A 132 -8.48 -2.99 -4.02
CA GLU A 132 -7.56 -3.42 -2.96
C GLU A 132 -6.49 -4.41 -3.48
N LEU A 133 -6.89 -5.40 -4.28
CA LEU A 133 -5.95 -6.38 -4.82
C LEU A 133 -4.97 -5.77 -5.82
N TYR A 134 -5.43 -4.84 -6.66
CA TYR A 134 -4.56 -4.11 -7.57
C TYR A 134 -3.63 -3.15 -6.81
N GLU A 135 -4.10 -2.55 -5.73
CA GLU A 135 -3.27 -1.73 -4.86
C GLU A 135 -2.12 -2.55 -4.25
N GLU A 136 -2.42 -3.72 -3.65
CA GLU A 136 -1.38 -4.63 -3.14
C GLU A 136 -0.40 -5.06 -4.23
N CYS A 137 -0.90 -5.36 -5.43
CA CYS A 137 -0.05 -5.73 -6.56
C CYS A 137 0.88 -4.58 -6.96
N PHE A 138 0.37 -3.35 -6.96
CA PHE A 138 1.15 -2.17 -7.28
C PHE A 138 2.23 -1.90 -6.22
N ASP A 139 1.93 -2.14 -4.94
CA ASP A 139 2.90 -2.04 -3.85
C ASP A 139 4.05 -3.05 -4.00
N GLU A 140 3.75 -4.28 -4.42
CA GLU A 140 4.80 -5.25 -4.72
C GLU A 140 5.67 -4.81 -5.90
N LEU A 141 5.10 -4.23 -6.95
CA LEU A 141 5.87 -3.69 -8.06
C LEU A 141 6.74 -2.50 -7.64
N ILE A 142 6.21 -1.60 -6.78
CA ILE A 142 7.00 -0.51 -6.19
C ILE A 142 8.19 -1.07 -5.42
N ARG A 143 7.97 -2.09 -4.57
CA ARG A 143 9.04 -2.76 -3.84
C ARG A 143 10.14 -3.25 -4.78
N GLN A 144 9.77 -3.99 -5.82
CA GLN A 144 10.69 -4.57 -6.78
C GLN A 144 11.51 -3.52 -7.54
N VAL A 145 10.84 -2.44 -7.95
CA VAL A 145 11.49 -1.33 -8.66
C VAL A 145 12.42 -0.55 -7.72
N THR A 146 12.00 -0.32 -6.47
CA THR A 146 12.79 0.40 -5.46
C THR A 146 14.08 -0.32 -5.11
N ILE A 147 14.07 -1.67 -5.03
CA ILE A 147 15.27 -2.47 -4.77
C ILE A 147 16.30 -2.31 -5.90
N ASN A 148 15.84 -2.18 -7.14
CA ASN A 148 16.72 -1.99 -8.29
C ASN A 148 17.19 -0.53 -8.43
N CYS A 149 16.32 0.43 -8.17
CA CYS A 149 16.58 1.86 -8.32
C CYS A 149 15.57 2.66 -7.48
N LEU A 150 16.05 3.32 -6.45
CA LEU A 150 15.24 4.07 -5.50
C LEU A 150 14.42 5.18 -6.18
N GLU A 151 15.04 5.94 -7.08
CA GLU A 151 14.38 7.07 -7.76
C GLU A 151 13.20 6.59 -8.61
N ARG A 152 13.35 5.45 -9.29
CA ARG A 152 12.24 4.85 -10.05
C ARG A 152 11.11 4.37 -9.14
N GLY A 153 11.46 3.81 -7.97
CA GLY A 153 10.48 3.41 -6.97
C GLY A 153 9.64 4.59 -6.49
N ILE A 154 10.28 5.72 -6.20
CA ILE A 154 9.60 6.95 -5.79
C ILE A 154 8.67 7.46 -6.90
N LEU A 155 9.13 7.50 -8.15
CA LEU A 155 8.29 7.91 -9.28
C LEU A 155 7.08 6.99 -9.45
N MET A 156 7.27 5.68 -9.28
CA MET A 156 6.19 4.72 -9.38
C MET A 156 5.17 4.87 -8.26
N MET A 157 5.61 5.22 -7.03
CA MET A 157 4.71 5.55 -5.93
C MET A 157 3.88 6.80 -6.24
N LEU A 158 4.46 7.84 -6.84
CA LEU A 158 3.73 9.03 -7.28
C LEU A 158 2.67 8.68 -8.33
N ILE A 159 3.00 7.82 -9.30
CA ILE A 159 2.03 7.33 -10.30
C ILE A 159 0.87 6.58 -9.62
N LYS A 160 1.17 5.73 -8.61
CA LYS A 160 0.13 5.07 -7.82
C LYS A 160 -0.81 6.08 -7.16
N GLN A 161 -0.25 7.07 -6.46
CA GLN A 161 -1.03 8.10 -5.76
C GLN A 161 -1.91 8.90 -6.72
N GLU A 162 -1.36 9.31 -7.86
CA GLU A 162 -2.12 10.05 -8.89
C GLU A 162 -3.25 9.20 -9.48
N SER A 163 -2.98 7.94 -9.79
CA SER A 163 -3.99 7.01 -10.30
C SER A 163 -5.12 6.77 -9.30
N MET A 164 -4.80 6.59 -8.02
CA MET A 164 -5.79 6.42 -6.97
C MET A 164 -6.63 7.68 -6.76
N MET A 165 -5.99 8.85 -6.75
CA MET A 165 -6.69 10.14 -6.64
C MET A 165 -7.65 10.35 -7.82
N THR A 166 -7.23 10.03 -9.03
CA THR A 166 -8.04 10.11 -10.24
C THR A 166 -9.25 9.16 -10.14
N MET A 167 -9.05 7.89 -9.77
CA MET A 167 -10.15 6.95 -9.61
C MET A 167 -11.15 7.43 -8.56
N LYS A 168 -10.67 7.93 -7.43
CA LYS A 168 -11.51 8.45 -6.35
C LYS A 168 -12.34 9.65 -6.80
N ALA A 169 -11.75 10.57 -7.55
CA ALA A 169 -12.46 11.72 -8.12
C ALA A 169 -13.59 11.27 -9.07
N TYR A 170 -13.35 10.28 -9.92
CA TYR A 170 -14.38 9.72 -10.79
C TYR A 170 -15.47 8.97 -10.02
N GLN A 171 -15.14 8.27 -8.95
CA GLN A 171 -16.13 7.62 -8.07
C GLN A 171 -17.04 8.66 -7.41
N GLU A 172 -16.48 9.74 -6.88
CA GLU A 172 -17.24 10.83 -6.27
C GLU A 172 -18.16 11.53 -7.28
N LEU A 173 -17.65 11.79 -8.49
CA LEU A 173 -18.44 12.36 -9.58
C LEU A 173 -19.61 11.45 -9.97
N TYR A 174 -19.36 10.15 -10.09
CA TYR A 174 -20.40 9.17 -10.41
C TYR A 174 -21.48 9.09 -9.31
N GLN A 175 -21.08 9.05 -8.05
CA GLN A 175 -22.02 9.05 -6.91
C GLN A 175 -22.87 10.34 -6.89
N SER A 176 -22.25 11.50 -7.12
CA SER A 176 -22.95 12.78 -7.20
C SER A 176 -23.96 12.80 -8.35
N SER A 177 -23.59 12.27 -9.52
CA SER A 177 -24.45 12.19 -10.70
C SER A 177 -25.69 11.30 -10.48
N ILE A 178 -25.50 10.15 -9.81
CA ILE A 178 -26.60 9.26 -9.43
C ILE A 178 -27.54 9.98 -8.44
N ALA A 179 -26.99 10.60 -7.40
CA ALA A 179 -27.79 11.31 -6.41
C ALA A 179 -28.62 12.44 -7.02
N TYR A 180 -28.04 13.18 -7.98
CA TYR A 180 -28.74 14.19 -8.74
C TYR A 180 -29.87 13.60 -9.60
N GLY A 181 -29.61 12.50 -10.31
CA GLY A 181 -30.60 11.82 -11.13
C GLY A 181 -31.79 11.31 -10.31
N ILE A 182 -31.54 10.68 -9.15
CA ILE A 182 -32.60 10.23 -8.25
C ILE A 182 -33.43 11.40 -7.73
N ARG A 183 -32.76 12.48 -7.31
CA ARG A 183 -33.47 13.68 -6.81
C ARG A 183 -34.39 14.28 -7.87
N ASN A 184 -33.91 14.39 -9.10
CA ASN A 184 -34.73 14.92 -10.21
C ASN A 184 -35.90 13.98 -10.56
N GLY A 185 -35.70 12.67 -10.50
CA GLY A 185 -36.80 11.69 -10.68
C GLY A 185 -37.90 11.88 -9.64
N LEU A 186 -37.54 12.06 -8.37
CA LEU A 186 -38.52 12.26 -7.28
C LEU A 186 -39.27 13.60 -7.34
N ILE A 187 -38.68 14.62 -7.99
CA ILE A 187 -39.34 15.93 -8.17
C ILE A 187 -40.31 15.89 -9.35
N ALA A 188 -40.06 15.02 -10.32
CA ALA A 188 -40.87 14.92 -11.55
C ALA A 188 -42.14 14.03 -11.36
N GLU A 189 -42.25 13.27 -10.28
CA GLU A 189 -43.46 12.56 -9.85
C GLU A 189 -44.39 13.47 -9.07
#